data_94c21aa466de409366d2fc72cc307d53
#
_entry.id   94c21aa466de409366d2fc72cc307d53
#
_cell.length_a   1.000
_cell.length_b   1.000
_cell.length_c   1.000
_cell.angle_alpha   90.00
_cell.angle_beta   90.00
_cell.angle_gamma   90.00
#
_symmetry.space_group_name_H-M   'P 1'
#
loop_
_entity.id
_entity.type
_entity.pdbx_description
1 polymer ?
#
loop_
_entity_poly.entity_id
_entity_poly.type
_entity_poly.pdbx_seq_one_letter_code
_entity_poly.pdbx_strand_id
1 'polypeptide(L)'
;MTGSEWFGAAAGGLNRYFTDLFAALADRSEVEVSAAAFGDAPAGGRSWGPVGGSTWRRARTAFRDDRPAASGRATVLDRHFALYGPPDARTRHLVVHFHGPWAAESRAAGGSALAAGAKYALERLRARPADRFVVLSEHFRDLLVHDYRVRPDRVAVIAPGVDLDRFRPAPLPGDAAPLVLCVRRLEHRMGIDVLLRAWPAVRAAHPEARLVLVGTGTAEASLREQARDLGSSVTFTGRVTDAELTGWYRRATVTVVPSVALEGFGLIALESLAAGRAPVVTACGGLPDSVRGLDPSLIVAPGEAGALAARLAAALDGTVPDAGRCRAHAETFSWSAAADRHIALYRELTG
;
A
#
# COMPACT_ATOMS: atom_id res chain seq x y z
N MET A 1 17.30 -8.63 2.41
CA MET A 1 16.00 -8.04 2.78
C MET A 1 15.23 -9.00 3.69
N THR A 2 14.41 -8.49 4.61
CA THR A 2 13.54 -9.31 5.47
C THR A 2 12.13 -8.75 5.49
N GLY A 3 11.13 -9.60 5.22
CA GLY A 3 9.72 -9.24 5.17
C GLY A 3 8.86 -9.96 6.21
N SER A 4 7.54 -9.74 6.17
CA SER A 4 6.59 -10.52 6.96
C SER A 4 6.24 -11.82 6.25
N GLU A 5 5.63 -11.69 5.09
CA GLU A 5 5.15 -12.80 4.28
C GLU A 5 5.36 -12.49 2.81
N TRP A 6 5.57 -13.52 1.99
CA TRP A 6 5.57 -13.38 0.54
C TRP A 6 4.15 -13.13 0.04
N PHE A 7 4.00 -12.25 -0.97
CA PHE A 7 2.67 -11.87 -1.47
C PHE A 7 1.85 -13.04 -2.01
N GLY A 8 2.49 -13.99 -2.68
CA GLY A 8 1.83 -15.21 -3.17
C GLY A 8 1.23 -16.07 -2.06
N ALA A 9 1.80 -16.02 -0.86
CA ALA A 9 1.32 -16.77 0.30
C ALA A 9 0.28 -16.00 1.14
N ALA A 10 0.40 -14.66 1.19
CA ALA A 10 -0.52 -13.80 1.93
C ALA A 10 -0.69 -12.45 1.22
N ALA A 11 -1.88 -12.22 0.69
CA ALA A 11 -2.21 -10.96 0.02
C ALA A 11 -2.21 -9.77 1.00
N GLY A 12 -1.75 -8.61 0.54
CA GLY A 12 -1.72 -7.36 1.31
C GLY A 12 -0.72 -6.38 0.74
N GLY A 13 -0.95 -5.07 0.94
CA GLY A 13 -0.11 -4.01 0.36
C GLY A 13 1.35 -4.10 0.82
N LEU A 14 1.60 -4.40 2.11
CA LEU A 14 2.95 -4.58 2.64
C LEU A 14 3.69 -5.75 1.96
N ASN A 15 3.03 -6.90 1.84
CA ASN A 15 3.63 -8.10 1.26
C ASN A 15 3.85 -7.94 -0.26
N ARG A 16 2.94 -7.23 -0.95
CA ARG A 16 3.13 -6.87 -2.36
C ARG A 16 4.33 -5.94 -2.51
N TYR A 17 4.39 -4.85 -1.75
CA TYR A 17 5.52 -3.93 -1.78
C TYR A 17 6.87 -4.65 -1.57
N PHE A 18 6.95 -5.51 -0.55
CA PHE A 18 8.16 -6.28 -0.26
C PHE A 18 8.57 -7.21 -1.41
N THR A 19 7.59 -7.94 -1.98
CA THR A 19 7.84 -8.89 -3.07
C THR A 19 8.25 -8.18 -4.36
N ASP A 20 7.56 -7.10 -4.72
CA ASP A 20 7.82 -6.36 -5.96
C ASP A 20 9.14 -5.58 -5.88
N LEU A 21 9.47 -4.98 -4.72
CA LEU A 21 10.77 -4.34 -4.52
C LEU A 21 11.91 -5.37 -4.57
N PHE A 22 11.74 -6.56 -3.97
CA PHE A 22 12.72 -7.62 -4.06
C PHE A 22 12.98 -8.01 -5.52
N ALA A 23 11.93 -8.23 -6.32
CA ALA A 23 12.06 -8.55 -7.74
C ALA A 23 12.80 -7.44 -8.49
N ALA A 24 12.41 -6.17 -8.28
CA ALA A 24 13.03 -5.03 -8.94
C ALA A 24 14.52 -4.84 -8.58
N LEU A 25 14.91 -5.14 -7.35
CA LEU A 25 16.31 -5.10 -6.92
C LEU A 25 17.09 -6.32 -7.45
N ALA A 26 16.49 -7.49 -7.54
CA ALA A 26 17.11 -8.71 -8.06
C ALA A 26 17.44 -8.60 -9.56
N ASP A 27 16.70 -7.78 -10.30
CA ASP A 27 16.96 -7.49 -11.72
C ASP A 27 18.13 -6.51 -11.93
N ARG A 28 18.77 -6.01 -10.85
CA ARG A 28 19.88 -5.05 -10.94
C ARG A 28 21.24 -5.75 -10.81
N SER A 29 22.15 -5.46 -11.72
CA SER A 29 23.52 -5.99 -11.70
C SER A 29 24.41 -5.37 -10.62
N GLU A 30 24.05 -4.19 -10.10
CA GLU A 30 24.83 -3.42 -9.13
C GLU A 30 24.74 -3.95 -7.70
N VAL A 31 23.75 -4.78 -7.42
CA VAL A 31 23.50 -5.34 -6.08
C VAL A 31 23.26 -6.84 -6.15
N GLU A 32 23.79 -7.56 -5.18
CA GLU A 32 23.42 -8.95 -4.95
C GLU A 32 22.36 -9.00 -3.84
N VAL A 33 21.15 -9.41 -4.20
CA VAL A 33 19.99 -9.36 -3.29
C VAL A 33 19.59 -10.76 -2.85
N SER A 34 19.39 -10.91 -1.54
CA SER A 34 18.69 -12.04 -0.97
C SER A 34 17.55 -11.55 -0.10
N ALA A 35 16.42 -12.25 -0.10
CA ALA A 35 15.27 -11.89 0.71
C ALA A 35 14.67 -13.11 1.41
N ALA A 36 14.11 -12.89 2.60
CA ALA A 36 13.44 -13.94 3.37
C ALA A 36 12.16 -13.42 4.03
N ALA A 37 11.11 -14.24 3.96
CA ALA A 37 9.82 -14.01 4.59
C ALA A 37 9.11 -15.35 4.81
N PHE A 38 7.94 -15.34 5.46
CA PHE A 38 7.11 -16.55 5.60
C PHE A 38 6.27 -16.79 4.35
N GLY A 39 5.93 -18.08 4.11
CA GLY A 39 5.19 -18.54 2.94
C GLY A 39 6.09 -18.96 1.79
N ASP A 40 5.49 -19.40 0.68
CA ASP A 40 6.20 -19.86 -0.50
C ASP A 40 6.94 -18.69 -1.16
N ALA A 41 8.26 -18.84 -1.27
CA ALA A 41 9.14 -17.80 -1.79
C ALA A 41 9.15 -17.80 -3.33
N PRO A 42 9.26 -16.63 -3.96
CA PRO A 42 9.53 -16.54 -5.40
C PRO A 42 10.98 -16.99 -5.70
N ALA A 43 11.33 -17.09 -7.00
CA ALA A 43 12.68 -17.39 -7.43
C ALA A 43 13.70 -16.43 -6.79
N GLY A 44 14.81 -16.96 -6.25
CA GLY A 44 15.82 -16.19 -5.54
C GLY A 44 15.47 -15.77 -4.11
N GLY A 45 14.20 -15.91 -3.70
CA GLY A 45 13.76 -15.68 -2.33
C GLY A 45 13.91 -16.92 -1.44
N ARG A 46 13.73 -16.74 -0.12
CA ARG A 46 13.76 -17.82 0.88
C ARG A 46 12.52 -17.80 1.76
N SER A 47 12.09 -18.97 2.18
CA SER A 47 11.01 -19.13 3.15
C SER A 47 11.55 -19.44 4.54
N TRP A 48 10.97 -18.81 5.58
CA TRP A 48 11.17 -19.18 6.99
C TRP A 48 10.14 -20.24 7.47
N GLY A 49 9.28 -20.71 6.58
CA GLY A 49 8.23 -21.67 6.87
C GLY A 49 6.84 -21.14 6.49
N PRO A 50 5.77 -21.88 6.85
CA PRO A 50 4.41 -21.54 6.43
C PRO A 50 3.91 -20.24 7.05
N VAL A 51 2.90 -19.64 6.40
CA VAL A 51 2.14 -18.52 6.95
C VAL A 51 1.28 -18.94 8.14
N GLY A 52 0.93 -18.00 9.00
CA GLY A 52 0.08 -18.26 10.18
C GLY A 52 0.85 -18.77 11.39
N GLY A 53 0.12 -19.22 12.40
CA GLY A 53 0.68 -19.75 13.63
C GLY A 53 1.13 -18.68 14.64
N SER A 54 1.90 -19.09 15.64
CA SER A 54 2.33 -18.23 16.75
C SER A 54 3.35 -17.16 16.32
N THR A 55 3.01 -15.90 16.53
CA THR A 55 3.90 -14.74 16.26
C THR A 55 5.26 -14.89 16.95
N TRP A 56 5.31 -15.40 18.16
CA TRP A 56 6.57 -15.60 18.90
C TRP A 56 7.45 -16.70 18.29
N ARG A 57 6.86 -17.79 17.84
CA ARG A 57 7.62 -18.85 17.13
C ARG A 57 8.20 -18.31 15.83
N ARG A 58 7.40 -17.58 15.07
CA ARG A 58 7.83 -16.93 13.83
C ARG A 58 8.95 -15.92 14.08
N ALA A 59 8.80 -15.05 15.07
CA ALA A 59 9.83 -14.08 15.44
C ALA A 59 11.15 -14.77 15.82
N ARG A 60 11.10 -15.87 16.59
CA ARG A 60 12.29 -16.65 16.97
C ARG A 60 12.95 -17.32 15.76
N THR A 61 12.17 -17.82 14.80
CA THR A 61 12.70 -18.42 13.57
C THR A 61 13.41 -17.37 12.73
N ALA A 62 12.77 -16.23 12.47
CA ALA A 62 13.33 -15.12 11.70
C ALA A 62 14.56 -14.48 12.39
N PHE A 63 14.57 -14.43 13.72
CA PHE A 63 15.70 -13.91 14.50
C PHE A 63 16.96 -14.81 14.41
N ARG A 64 16.77 -16.10 14.26
CA ARG A 64 17.87 -17.08 14.15
C ARG A 64 18.46 -17.22 12.74
N ASP A 65 17.84 -16.57 11.75
CA ASP A 65 18.35 -16.54 10.38
C ASP A 65 19.52 -15.56 10.25
N ASP A 66 20.60 -15.84 10.99
CA ASP A 66 21.82 -15.05 10.92
C ASP A 66 22.77 -15.68 9.88
N ARG A 67 22.54 -15.37 8.61
CA ARG A 67 23.50 -15.71 7.58
C ARG A 67 24.57 -14.63 7.50
N PRO A 68 25.86 -15.03 7.54
CA PRO A 68 26.93 -14.08 7.37
C PRO A 68 26.82 -13.40 6.01
N ALA A 69 27.10 -12.10 5.97
CA ALA A 69 27.35 -11.40 4.72
C ALA A 69 28.42 -12.13 3.92
N ALA A 70 28.32 -12.11 2.59
CA ALA A 70 29.40 -12.60 1.75
C ALA A 70 30.71 -11.90 2.17
N SER A 71 31.76 -12.67 2.46
CA SER A 71 33.00 -12.14 2.98
C SER A 71 33.60 -11.11 2.02
N GLY A 72 33.96 -9.94 2.54
CA GLY A 72 34.64 -8.88 1.79
C GLY A 72 33.75 -7.86 1.07
N ARG A 73 32.41 -7.93 1.20
CA ARG A 73 31.49 -6.92 0.63
C ARG A 73 30.73 -6.18 1.73
N ALA A 74 30.53 -4.89 1.53
CA ALA A 74 29.62 -4.11 2.37
C ALA A 74 28.20 -4.66 2.27
N THR A 75 27.52 -4.80 3.40
CA THR A 75 26.21 -5.43 3.46
C THR A 75 25.19 -4.54 4.15
N VAL A 76 24.04 -4.36 3.52
CA VAL A 76 22.88 -3.67 4.08
C VAL A 76 21.81 -4.69 4.46
N LEU A 77 21.39 -4.67 5.73
CA LEU A 77 20.19 -5.38 6.16
C LEU A 77 18.97 -4.46 5.99
N ASP A 78 18.14 -4.77 5.03
CA ASP A 78 16.91 -4.03 4.74
C ASP A 78 15.71 -4.76 5.37
N ARG A 79 15.09 -4.12 6.37
CA ARG A 79 14.04 -4.71 7.21
C ARG A 79 12.69 -4.05 6.98
N HIS A 80 11.73 -4.82 6.46
CA HIS A 80 10.38 -4.34 6.16
C HIS A 80 9.35 -4.59 7.26
N PHE A 81 9.67 -5.41 8.24
CA PHE A 81 8.78 -5.65 9.39
C PHE A 81 9.55 -5.76 10.68
N ALA A 82 9.13 -5.00 11.69
CA ALA A 82 9.89 -4.83 12.93
C ALA A 82 10.18 -6.14 13.69
N LEU A 83 9.25 -7.11 13.66
CA LEU A 83 9.39 -8.36 14.40
C LEU A 83 10.33 -9.38 13.74
N TYR A 84 10.49 -9.34 12.41
CA TYR A 84 11.14 -10.42 11.69
C TYR A 84 12.48 -9.98 11.10
N GLY A 85 13.43 -10.88 11.15
CA GLY A 85 14.79 -10.67 10.69
C GLY A 85 15.82 -10.86 11.79
N PRO A 86 17.08 -11.12 11.42
CA PRO A 86 18.17 -11.33 12.37
C PRO A 86 18.41 -10.11 13.25
N PRO A 87 19.12 -10.28 14.38
CA PRO A 87 19.60 -9.14 15.14
C PRO A 87 20.61 -8.35 14.31
N ASP A 88 20.83 -7.09 14.69
CA ASP A 88 21.91 -6.31 14.08
C ASP A 88 23.25 -6.96 14.33
N ALA A 89 23.96 -7.29 13.26
CA ALA A 89 25.38 -7.57 13.36
C ALA A 89 26.13 -6.22 13.22
N ARG A 90 27.16 -6.00 14.05
CA ARG A 90 28.00 -4.79 14.05
C ARG A 90 28.69 -4.50 12.71
N THR A 91 28.62 -5.41 11.76
CA THR A 91 29.25 -5.36 10.43
C THR A 91 28.28 -5.05 9.30
N ARG A 92 27.01 -4.75 9.62
CA ARG A 92 25.96 -4.47 8.61
C ARG A 92 25.33 -3.12 8.87
N HIS A 93 25.07 -2.39 7.79
CA HIS A 93 24.18 -1.23 7.84
C HIS A 93 22.73 -1.71 7.93
N LEU A 94 21.91 -1.04 8.75
CA LEU A 94 20.49 -1.35 8.91
C LEU A 94 19.63 -0.26 8.30
N VAL A 95 18.85 -0.62 7.29
CA VAL A 95 17.73 0.16 6.77
C VAL A 95 16.44 -0.42 7.31
N VAL A 96 15.54 0.42 7.82
CA VAL A 96 14.23 0.01 8.33
C VAL A 96 13.14 0.68 7.51
N HIS A 97 12.29 -0.12 6.90
CA HIS A 97 11.07 0.38 6.26
C HIS A 97 9.98 0.60 7.31
N PHE A 98 9.46 1.82 7.36
CA PHE A 98 8.32 2.15 8.19
C PHE A 98 7.06 2.26 7.33
N HIS A 99 6.25 1.21 7.37
CA HIS A 99 5.02 1.10 6.59
C HIS A 99 3.78 1.60 7.32
N GLY A 100 3.94 2.14 8.52
CA GLY A 100 2.89 2.66 9.38
C GLY A 100 3.09 2.26 10.83
N PRO A 101 2.43 2.94 11.77
CA PRO A 101 2.52 2.66 13.19
C PRO A 101 1.73 1.39 13.54
N TRP A 102 2.42 0.25 13.65
CA TRP A 102 1.81 -1.04 13.99
C TRP A 102 0.97 -0.99 15.29
N ALA A 103 1.43 -0.19 16.27
CA ALA A 103 0.69 0.06 17.48
C ALA A 103 -0.66 0.73 17.23
N ALA A 104 -0.70 1.76 16.37
CA ALA A 104 -1.93 2.47 16.02
C ALA A 104 -2.88 1.60 15.17
N GLU A 105 -2.34 0.83 14.22
CA GLU A 105 -3.13 -0.15 13.45
C GLU A 105 -3.77 -1.18 14.37
N SER A 106 -3.02 -1.68 15.37
CA SER A 106 -3.55 -2.62 16.35
C SER A 106 -4.68 -2.03 17.19
N ARG A 107 -4.57 -0.76 17.57
CA ARG A 107 -5.66 -0.05 18.29
C ARG A 107 -6.88 0.15 17.41
N ALA A 108 -6.67 0.57 16.16
CA ALA A 108 -7.76 0.74 15.18
C ALA A 108 -8.51 -0.59 14.88
N ALA A 109 -7.81 -1.73 15.06
CA ALA A 109 -8.39 -3.06 14.97
C ALA A 109 -8.98 -3.58 16.30
N GLY A 110 -9.18 -2.73 17.31
CA GLY A 110 -9.77 -3.10 18.60
C GLY A 110 -8.79 -3.69 19.63
N GLY A 111 -7.49 -3.60 19.39
CA GLY A 111 -6.47 -4.07 20.33
C GLY A 111 -6.40 -3.22 21.62
N SER A 112 -6.04 -3.86 22.75
CA SER A 112 -5.92 -3.16 24.02
C SER A 112 -4.80 -2.12 24.03
N ALA A 113 -4.93 -1.07 24.86
CA ALA A 113 -3.91 -0.02 25.01
C ALA A 113 -2.55 -0.58 25.48
N LEU A 114 -2.56 -1.60 26.35
CA LEU A 114 -1.35 -2.29 26.81
C LEU A 114 -0.63 -3.01 25.68
N ALA A 115 -1.39 -3.77 24.84
CA ALA A 115 -0.82 -4.47 23.69
C ALA A 115 -0.26 -3.47 22.66
N ALA A 116 -0.94 -2.36 22.43
CA ALA A 116 -0.45 -1.30 21.54
C ALA A 116 0.83 -0.65 22.10
N GLY A 117 0.88 -0.36 23.39
CA GLY A 117 2.08 0.16 24.05
C GLY A 117 3.28 -0.77 23.95
N ALA A 118 3.07 -2.07 24.14
CA ALA A 118 4.12 -3.10 23.97
C ALA A 118 4.63 -3.17 22.53
N LYS A 119 3.72 -3.10 21.55
CA LYS A 119 4.08 -3.05 20.12
C LYS A 119 4.90 -1.80 19.79
N TYR A 120 4.49 -0.64 20.26
CA TYR A 120 5.22 0.62 20.07
C TYR A 120 6.64 0.56 20.66
N ALA A 121 6.76 0.06 21.91
CA ALA A 121 8.05 -0.11 22.54
C ALA A 121 8.98 -1.05 21.76
N LEU A 122 8.42 -2.16 21.25
CA LEU A 122 9.15 -3.13 20.45
C LEU A 122 9.57 -2.56 19.09
N GLU A 123 8.68 -1.83 18.40
CA GLU A 123 9.03 -1.12 17.16
C GLU A 123 10.21 -0.17 17.41
N ARG A 124 10.13 0.67 18.44
CA ARG A 124 11.21 1.60 18.77
C ARG A 124 12.51 0.90 19.11
N LEU A 125 12.45 -0.16 19.89
CA LEU A 125 13.64 -0.93 20.28
C LEU A 125 14.32 -1.53 19.04
N ARG A 126 13.54 -2.14 18.15
CA ARG A 126 14.03 -2.79 16.93
C ARG A 126 14.46 -1.81 15.84
N ALA A 127 13.91 -0.60 15.86
CA ALA A 127 14.27 0.47 14.94
C ALA A 127 15.43 1.36 15.43
N ARG A 128 15.74 1.35 16.76
CA ARG A 128 16.77 2.21 17.35
C ARG A 128 18.15 2.12 16.67
N PRO A 129 18.66 0.93 16.31
CA PRO A 129 19.96 0.80 15.66
C PRO A 129 19.95 1.12 14.16
N ALA A 130 18.79 1.46 13.53
CA ALA A 130 18.74 1.73 12.10
C ALA A 130 19.66 2.89 11.69
N ASP A 131 20.43 2.75 10.66
CA ASP A 131 21.23 3.82 10.05
C ASP A 131 20.34 4.75 9.23
N ARG A 132 19.35 4.20 8.53
CA ARG A 132 18.34 4.93 7.74
C ARG A 132 16.96 4.31 7.92
N PHE A 133 15.96 5.16 7.70
CA PHE A 133 14.57 4.76 7.57
C PHE A 133 14.09 5.06 6.17
N VAL A 134 13.32 4.15 5.60
CA VAL A 134 12.58 4.37 4.36
C VAL A 134 11.10 4.48 4.68
N VAL A 135 10.47 5.52 4.19
CA VAL A 135 9.03 5.76 4.27
C VAL A 135 8.46 5.99 2.87
N LEU A 136 7.17 5.74 2.69
CA LEU A 136 6.54 5.82 1.38
C LEU A 136 6.02 7.22 1.06
N SER A 137 5.88 8.10 2.07
CA SER A 137 5.25 9.43 1.93
C SER A 137 5.86 10.46 2.89
N GLU A 138 5.69 11.73 2.58
CA GLU A 138 6.05 12.83 3.48
C GLU A 138 5.26 12.76 4.80
N HIS A 139 4.00 12.33 4.75
CA HIS A 139 3.20 12.12 5.96
C HIS A 139 3.88 11.13 6.94
N PHE A 140 4.41 10.01 6.44
CA PHE A 140 5.11 9.05 7.31
C PHE A 140 6.48 9.54 7.74
N ARG A 141 7.16 10.37 6.94
CA ARG A 141 8.36 11.06 7.37
C ARG A 141 8.08 11.97 8.56
N ASP A 142 7.05 12.82 8.45
CA ASP A 142 6.65 13.73 9.52
C ASP A 142 6.28 12.96 10.80
N LEU A 143 5.55 11.86 10.66
CA LEU A 143 5.20 10.98 11.79
C LEU A 143 6.45 10.39 12.46
N LEU A 144 7.43 9.89 11.70
CA LEU A 144 8.68 9.40 12.26
C LEU A 144 9.47 10.51 12.98
N VAL A 145 9.55 11.69 12.40
CA VAL A 145 10.27 12.82 12.98
C VAL A 145 9.60 13.32 14.25
N HIS A 146 8.29 13.53 14.24
CA HIS A 146 7.58 14.15 15.36
C HIS A 146 7.20 13.15 16.47
N ASP A 147 6.65 11.98 16.10
CA ASP A 147 6.11 11.04 17.08
C ASP A 147 7.17 10.03 17.57
N TYR A 148 8.03 9.56 16.64
CA TYR A 148 9.08 8.61 16.98
C TYR A 148 10.43 9.27 17.31
N ARG A 149 10.55 10.61 17.14
CA ARG A 149 11.76 11.39 17.40
C ARG A 149 12.97 10.91 16.61
N VAL A 150 12.74 10.49 15.37
CA VAL A 150 13.80 10.15 14.44
C VAL A 150 14.37 11.45 13.85
N ARG A 151 15.69 11.53 13.70
CA ARG A 151 16.33 12.69 13.06
C ARG A 151 15.93 12.75 11.58
N PRO A 152 15.58 13.94 11.04
CA PRO A 152 15.13 14.09 9.65
C PRO A 152 16.13 13.59 8.61
N ASP A 153 17.44 13.77 8.88
CA ASP A 153 18.54 13.33 7.99
C ASP A 153 18.69 11.79 7.90
N ARG A 154 18.00 11.04 8.76
CA ARG A 154 17.96 9.58 8.73
C ARG A 154 16.74 9.02 8.01
N VAL A 155 15.84 9.87 7.52
CA VAL A 155 14.59 9.44 6.88
C VAL A 155 14.64 9.74 5.38
N ALA A 156 14.57 8.70 4.57
CA ALA A 156 14.44 8.80 3.11
C ALA A 156 12.98 8.54 2.71
N VAL A 157 12.41 9.45 1.91
CA VAL A 157 11.09 9.24 1.31
C VAL A 157 11.28 8.59 -0.05
N ILE A 158 10.88 7.33 -0.18
CA ILE A 158 10.94 6.58 -1.43
C ILE A 158 9.54 6.04 -1.72
N ALA A 159 8.86 6.70 -2.66
CA ALA A 159 7.53 6.26 -3.11
C ALA A 159 7.58 4.83 -3.68
N PRO A 160 6.51 4.04 -3.51
CA PRO A 160 6.43 2.69 -4.07
C PRO A 160 6.37 2.71 -5.59
N GLY A 161 6.64 1.55 -6.20
CA GLY A 161 6.39 1.33 -7.61
C GLY A 161 5.00 0.76 -7.88
N VAL A 162 4.62 0.78 -9.16
CA VAL A 162 3.46 0.07 -9.70
C VAL A 162 3.88 -0.78 -10.89
N ASP A 163 3.23 -1.94 -11.05
CA ASP A 163 3.44 -2.82 -12.19
C ASP A 163 2.73 -2.27 -13.44
N LEU A 164 3.50 -1.60 -14.28
CA LEU A 164 3.02 -0.94 -15.49
C LEU A 164 2.66 -1.92 -16.61
N ASP A 165 3.17 -3.13 -16.57
CA ASP A 165 2.85 -4.19 -17.55
C ASP A 165 1.55 -4.90 -17.21
N ARG A 166 1.30 -5.10 -15.95
CA ARG A 166 0.07 -5.68 -15.45
C ARG A 166 -1.13 -4.73 -15.59
N PHE A 167 -0.96 -3.46 -15.21
CA PHE A 167 -2.01 -2.44 -15.28
C PHE A 167 -1.79 -1.57 -16.52
N ARG A 168 -2.49 -1.91 -17.60
CA ARG A 168 -2.40 -1.19 -18.88
C ARG A 168 -3.70 -0.46 -19.20
N PRO A 169 -3.63 0.76 -19.74
CA PRO A 169 -4.81 1.47 -20.19
C PRO A 169 -5.59 0.66 -21.23
N ALA A 170 -6.90 0.78 -21.17
CA ALA A 170 -7.80 0.23 -22.18
C ALA A 170 -8.93 1.23 -22.45
N PRO A 171 -9.46 1.30 -23.68
CA PRO A 171 -10.66 2.10 -23.94
C PRO A 171 -11.81 1.66 -23.04
N LEU A 172 -12.65 2.62 -22.64
CA LEU A 172 -13.92 2.30 -21.98
C LEU A 172 -14.88 1.70 -23.04
N PRO A 173 -15.69 0.69 -22.68
CA PRO A 173 -16.76 0.22 -23.54
C PRO A 173 -17.76 1.38 -23.81
N GLY A 174 -18.07 1.68 -25.08
CA GLY A 174 -18.80 2.88 -25.49
C GLY A 174 -20.18 3.02 -24.87
N ASP A 175 -20.91 1.89 -24.67
CA ASP A 175 -22.27 1.86 -24.14
C ASP A 175 -22.37 1.35 -22.69
N ALA A 176 -21.25 1.25 -21.97
CA ALA A 176 -21.25 0.74 -20.61
C ALA A 176 -21.73 1.81 -19.63
N ALA A 177 -22.58 1.39 -18.68
CA ALA A 177 -22.95 2.24 -17.56
C ALA A 177 -21.71 2.70 -16.78
N PRO A 178 -21.64 3.98 -16.35
CA PRO A 178 -20.52 4.51 -15.58
C PRO A 178 -20.21 3.66 -14.35
N LEU A 179 -18.95 3.27 -14.17
CA LEU A 179 -18.53 2.37 -13.12
C LEU A 179 -17.52 3.06 -12.18
N VAL A 180 -17.92 3.17 -10.91
CA VAL A 180 -17.01 3.57 -9.82
C VAL A 180 -16.45 2.31 -9.17
N LEU A 181 -15.12 2.17 -9.15
CA LEU A 181 -14.44 1.01 -8.59
C LEU A 181 -13.75 1.37 -7.27
N CYS A 182 -14.00 0.59 -6.23
CA CYS A 182 -13.30 0.67 -4.95
C CYS A 182 -12.64 -0.68 -4.65
N VAL A 183 -11.32 -0.73 -4.69
CA VAL A 183 -10.53 -1.94 -4.38
C VAL A 183 -9.92 -1.76 -3.01
N ARG A 184 -10.50 -2.35 -1.96
CA ARG A 184 -10.04 -2.16 -0.57
C ARG A 184 -10.33 -3.38 0.31
N ARG A 185 -9.56 -3.54 1.39
CA ARG A 185 -10.01 -4.37 2.50
C ARG A 185 -11.27 -3.75 3.10
N LEU A 186 -12.26 -4.56 3.42
CA LEU A 186 -13.53 -4.10 4.01
C LEU A 186 -13.34 -3.91 5.53
N GLU A 187 -12.60 -2.86 5.89
CA GLU A 187 -12.29 -2.46 7.27
C GLU A 187 -12.79 -1.03 7.51
N HIS A 188 -13.22 -0.70 8.74
CA HIS A 188 -13.78 0.63 9.06
C HIS A 188 -12.87 1.79 8.65
N ARG A 189 -11.55 1.68 8.88
CA ARG A 189 -10.58 2.73 8.52
C ARG A 189 -10.46 2.99 7.02
N MET A 190 -11.00 2.11 6.17
CA MET A 190 -10.97 2.26 4.71
C MET A 190 -12.09 3.15 4.17
N GLY A 191 -13.03 3.60 5.03
CA GLY A 191 -14.02 4.62 4.69
C GLY A 191 -15.07 4.19 3.66
N ILE A 192 -15.30 2.88 3.48
CA ILE A 192 -16.31 2.36 2.55
C ILE A 192 -17.70 2.73 3.02
N ASP A 193 -17.93 2.84 4.33
CA ASP A 193 -19.16 3.35 4.93
C ASP A 193 -19.45 4.81 4.51
N VAL A 194 -18.40 5.65 4.39
CA VAL A 194 -18.51 7.03 3.88
C VAL A 194 -18.91 7.01 2.41
N LEU A 195 -18.29 6.14 1.62
CA LEU A 195 -18.61 5.96 0.19
C LEU A 195 -20.06 5.51 0.00
N LEU A 196 -20.53 4.57 0.81
CA LEU A 196 -21.94 4.12 0.76
C LEU A 196 -22.92 5.23 1.17
N ARG A 197 -22.57 6.09 2.13
CA ARG A 197 -23.37 7.28 2.45
C ARG A 197 -23.37 8.34 1.32
N ALA A 198 -22.26 8.44 0.57
CA ALA A 198 -22.15 9.34 -0.58
C ALA A 198 -22.94 8.84 -1.80
N TRP A 199 -23.12 7.52 -1.92
CA TRP A 199 -23.61 6.88 -3.14
C TRP A 199 -25.01 7.32 -3.60
N PRO A 200 -26.03 7.54 -2.73
CA PRO A 200 -27.33 8.06 -3.16
C PRO A 200 -27.24 9.38 -3.91
N ALA A 201 -26.38 10.31 -3.49
CA ALA A 201 -26.19 11.59 -4.17
C ALA A 201 -25.50 11.43 -5.53
N VAL A 202 -24.53 10.51 -5.66
CA VAL A 202 -23.93 10.16 -6.95
C VAL A 202 -25.00 9.59 -7.89
N ARG A 203 -25.87 8.71 -7.41
CA ARG A 203 -26.96 8.11 -8.18
C ARG A 203 -28.04 9.12 -8.59
N ALA A 204 -28.28 10.14 -7.78
CA ALA A 204 -29.18 11.21 -8.15
C ALA A 204 -28.69 12.01 -9.37
N ALA A 205 -27.36 12.21 -9.49
CA ALA A 205 -26.74 12.86 -10.65
C ALA A 205 -26.58 11.90 -11.85
N HIS A 206 -26.23 10.64 -11.57
CA HIS A 206 -25.93 9.60 -12.56
C HIS A 206 -26.74 8.33 -12.30
N PRO A 207 -28.02 8.26 -12.69
CA PRO A 207 -28.92 7.14 -12.38
C PRO A 207 -28.43 5.76 -12.83
N GLU A 208 -27.62 5.68 -13.88
CA GLU A 208 -27.04 4.44 -14.41
C GLU A 208 -25.73 4.02 -13.74
N ALA A 209 -25.13 4.90 -12.89
CA ALA A 209 -23.84 4.60 -12.27
C ALA A 209 -23.89 3.33 -11.40
N ARG A 210 -22.82 2.57 -11.44
CA ARG A 210 -22.60 1.34 -10.68
C ARG A 210 -21.39 1.51 -9.76
N LEU A 211 -21.51 1.00 -8.52
CA LEU A 211 -20.39 0.91 -7.57
C LEU A 211 -19.99 -0.55 -7.43
N VAL A 212 -18.71 -0.82 -7.64
CA VAL A 212 -18.13 -2.15 -7.42
C VAL A 212 -17.11 -2.07 -6.30
N LEU A 213 -17.33 -2.89 -5.27
CA LEU A 213 -16.48 -3.03 -4.09
C LEU A 213 -15.73 -4.36 -4.19
N VAL A 214 -14.42 -4.29 -4.39
CA VAL A 214 -13.54 -5.46 -4.49
C VAL A 214 -12.76 -5.62 -3.20
N GLY A 215 -12.89 -6.78 -2.57
CA GLY A 215 -12.17 -7.13 -1.35
C GLY A 215 -13.04 -7.77 -0.28
N THR A 216 -12.40 -8.13 0.83
CA THR A 216 -13.04 -8.75 2.01
C THR A 216 -12.50 -8.08 3.28
N GLY A 217 -13.18 -8.24 4.41
CA GLY A 217 -12.71 -7.70 5.68
C GLY A 217 -13.74 -7.84 6.79
N THR A 218 -13.37 -7.39 7.99
CA THR A 218 -14.19 -7.56 9.20
C THR A 218 -15.45 -6.72 9.19
N ALA A 219 -15.49 -5.62 8.43
CA ALA A 219 -16.64 -4.75 8.29
C ALA A 219 -17.62 -5.19 7.18
N GLU A 220 -17.40 -6.30 6.48
CA GLU A 220 -18.20 -6.69 5.32
C GLU A 220 -19.70 -6.83 5.65
N ALA A 221 -20.03 -7.47 6.76
CA ALA A 221 -21.43 -7.68 7.14
C ALA A 221 -22.18 -6.35 7.37
N SER A 222 -21.57 -5.41 8.10
CA SER A 222 -22.14 -4.08 8.36
C SER A 222 -22.26 -3.23 7.10
N LEU A 223 -21.27 -3.32 6.19
CA LEU A 223 -21.27 -2.59 4.92
C LEU A 223 -22.36 -3.13 3.96
N ARG A 224 -22.56 -4.45 3.92
CA ARG A 224 -23.67 -5.04 3.14
C ARG A 224 -25.04 -4.66 3.69
N GLU A 225 -25.17 -4.58 5.02
CA GLU A 225 -26.40 -4.09 5.65
C GLU A 225 -26.66 -2.64 5.28
N GLN A 226 -25.64 -1.77 5.38
CA GLN A 226 -25.73 -0.36 4.98
C GLN A 226 -26.09 -0.18 3.49
N ALA A 227 -25.62 -1.08 2.63
CA ALA A 227 -25.87 -1.03 1.19
C ALA A 227 -27.23 -1.64 0.78
N ARG A 228 -28.01 -2.19 1.70
CA ARG A 228 -29.26 -2.92 1.38
C ARG A 228 -30.21 -2.09 0.50
N ASP A 229 -30.47 -0.84 0.89
CA ASP A 229 -31.39 0.04 0.19
C ASP A 229 -30.83 0.63 -1.11
N LEU A 230 -29.55 0.43 -1.38
CA LEU A 230 -28.89 0.85 -2.62
C LEU A 230 -29.09 -0.19 -3.75
N GLY A 231 -29.61 -1.36 -3.43
CA GLY A 231 -30.01 -2.41 -4.36
C GLY A 231 -28.89 -2.86 -5.29
N SER A 232 -29.25 -3.13 -6.55
CA SER A 232 -28.32 -3.62 -7.57
C SER A 232 -27.30 -2.58 -8.05
N SER A 233 -27.37 -1.32 -7.57
CA SER A 233 -26.38 -0.30 -7.93
C SER A 233 -25.02 -0.50 -7.24
N VAL A 234 -24.96 -1.33 -6.18
CA VAL A 234 -23.75 -1.67 -5.43
C VAL A 234 -23.48 -3.17 -5.50
N THR A 235 -22.29 -3.52 -5.92
CA THR A 235 -21.85 -4.91 -6.02
C THR A 235 -20.65 -5.16 -5.13
N PHE A 236 -20.69 -6.20 -4.28
CA PHE A 236 -19.57 -6.71 -3.52
C PHE A 236 -19.06 -7.97 -4.19
N THR A 237 -17.86 -7.94 -4.74
CA THR A 237 -17.28 -9.09 -5.46
C THR A 237 -16.58 -10.10 -4.54
N GLY A 238 -16.26 -9.67 -3.31
CA GLY A 238 -15.33 -10.43 -2.47
C GLY A 238 -13.90 -10.35 -3.00
N ARG A 239 -13.10 -11.35 -2.68
CA ARG A 239 -11.74 -11.50 -3.23
C ARG A 239 -11.82 -11.92 -4.69
N VAL A 240 -11.02 -11.30 -5.53
CA VAL A 240 -10.89 -11.62 -6.95
C VAL A 240 -9.47 -12.06 -7.28
N THR A 241 -9.30 -12.75 -8.40
CA THR A 241 -7.98 -13.08 -8.96
C THR A 241 -7.30 -11.83 -9.53
N ASP A 242 -6.01 -11.91 -9.77
CA ASP A 242 -5.24 -10.83 -10.39
C ASP A 242 -5.74 -10.46 -11.79
N ALA A 243 -6.17 -11.45 -12.59
CA ALA A 243 -6.75 -11.23 -13.92
C ALA A 243 -8.11 -10.51 -13.83
N GLU A 244 -8.97 -10.91 -12.89
CA GLU A 244 -10.25 -10.23 -12.65
C GLU A 244 -10.04 -8.81 -12.14
N LEU A 245 -9.05 -8.58 -11.27
CA LEU A 245 -8.72 -7.26 -10.75
C LEU A 245 -8.32 -6.30 -11.87
N THR A 246 -7.44 -6.72 -12.77
CA THR A 246 -7.07 -5.90 -13.92
C THR A 246 -8.27 -5.67 -14.85
N GLY A 247 -9.16 -6.66 -15.00
CA GLY A 247 -10.43 -6.52 -15.72
C GLY A 247 -11.36 -5.45 -15.10
N TRP A 248 -11.40 -5.36 -13.77
CA TRP A 248 -12.17 -4.32 -13.08
C TRP A 248 -11.60 -2.92 -13.31
N TYR A 249 -10.28 -2.72 -13.17
CA TYR A 249 -9.65 -1.44 -13.49
C TYR A 249 -9.90 -1.00 -14.94
N ARG A 250 -9.82 -1.92 -15.90
CA ARG A 250 -10.07 -1.60 -17.33
C ARG A 250 -11.50 -1.14 -17.60
N ARG A 251 -12.49 -1.65 -16.86
CA ARG A 251 -13.91 -1.30 -17.00
C ARG A 251 -14.31 -0.06 -16.20
N ALA A 252 -13.55 0.31 -15.18
CA ALA A 252 -13.84 1.45 -14.34
C ALA A 252 -13.82 2.76 -15.14
N THR A 253 -14.82 3.63 -14.93
CA THR A 253 -14.80 5.02 -15.38
C THR A 253 -13.88 5.83 -14.48
N VAL A 254 -14.01 5.64 -13.17
CA VAL A 254 -13.23 6.29 -12.12
C VAL A 254 -13.01 5.29 -10.99
N THR A 255 -11.93 5.45 -10.24
CA THR A 255 -11.74 4.68 -9.01
C THR A 255 -11.84 5.57 -7.79
N VAL A 256 -12.03 4.98 -6.62
CA VAL A 256 -12.12 5.72 -5.36
C VAL A 256 -11.35 5.03 -4.24
N VAL A 257 -10.60 5.84 -3.47
CA VAL A 257 -9.85 5.39 -2.29
C VAL A 257 -10.26 6.24 -1.09
N PRO A 258 -11.39 5.91 -0.42
CA PRO A 258 -12.05 6.78 0.55
C PRO A 258 -11.51 6.65 1.97
N SER A 259 -10.26 6.21 2.16
CA SER A 259 -9.66 5.95 3.49
C SER A 259 -9.85 7.11 4.46
N VAL A 260 -10.13 6.79 5.72
CA VAL A 260 -10.32 7.80 6.79
C VAL A 260 -9.18 7.81 7.81
N ALA A 261 -8.34 6.76 7.85
CA ALA A 261 -7.19 6.70 8.73
C ALA A 261 -6.10 5.72 8.24
N LEU A 262 -4.86 5.97 8.69
CA LEU A 262 -3.71 5.05 8.59
C LEU A 262 -3.39 4.58 7.16
N GLU A 263 -3.28 5.51 6.22
CA GLU A 263 -2.89 5.20 4.85
C GLU A 263 -1.43 5.60 4.58
N GLY A 264 -0.63 4.64 4.10
CA GLY A 264 0.79 4.87 3.85
C GLY A 264 1.09 5.63 2.57
N PHE A 265 0.47 5.21 1.46
CA PHE A 265 0.63 5.84 0.15
C PHE A 265 -0.57 5.58 -0.78
N GLY A 266 -1.13 4.36 -0.74
CA GLY A 266 -2.23 3.97 -1.62
C GLY A 266 -1.78 3.36 -2.94
N LEU A 267 -1.16 2.17 -2.89
CA LEU A 267 -0.79 1.41 -4.10
C LEU A 267 -1.95 1.28 -5.10
N ILE A 268 -3.18 1.16 -4.60
CA ILE A 268 -4.39 1.05 -5.40
C ILE A 268 -4.64 2.30 -6.26
N ALA A 269 -4.27 3.51 -5.77
CA ALA A 269 -4.34 4.71 -6.58
C ALA A 269 -3.33 4.66 -7.73
N LEU A 270 -2.11 4.13 -7.51
CA LEU A 270 -1.14 3.94 -8.57
C LEU A 270 -1.58 2.87 -9.58
N GLU A 271 -2.18 1.77 -9.13
CA GLU A 271 -2.76 0.72 -10.00
C GLU A 271 -3.85 1.31 -10.92
N SER A 272 -4.70 2.19 -10.36
CA SER A 272 -5.71 2.92 -11.11
C SER A 272 -5.09 3.81 -12.19
N LEU A 273 -4.13 4.64 -11.81
CA LEU A 273 -3.41 5.54 -12.71
C LEU A 273 -2.69 4.77 -13.82
N ALA A 274 -2.03 3.66 -13.48
CA ALA A 274 -1.36 2.79 -14.44
C ALA A 274 -2.36 2.19 -15.46
N ALA A 275 -3.58 1.87 -15.02
CA ALA A 275 -4.67 1.42 -15.88
C ALA A 275 -5.36 2.56 -16.67
N GLY A 276 -4.84 3.79 -16.58
CA GLY A 276 -5.40 4.97 -17.24
C GLY A 276 -6.70 5.47 -16.61
N ARG A 277 -6.93 5.21 -15.31
CA ARG A 277 -8.14 5.63 -14.59
C ARG A 277 -7.78 6.62 -13.49
N ALA A 278 -8.48 7.75 -13.45
CA ALA A 278 -8.29 8.74 -12.41
C ALA A 278 -8.84 8.22 -11.06
N PRO A 279 -8.06 8.21 -9.97
CA PRO A 279 -8.56 7.87 -8.64
C PRO A 279 -9.02 9.14 -7.91
N VAL A 280 -10.25 9.14 -7.39
CA VAL A 280 -10.64 10.09 -6.34
C VAL A 280 -10.12 9.54 -5.01
N VAL A 281 -9.33 10.33 -4.30
CA VAL A 281 -8.69 9.92 -3.04
C VAL A 281 -9.04 10.87 -1.90
N THR A 282 -8.97 10.41 -0.67
CA THR A 282 -9.11 11.30 0.49
C THR A 282 -7.75 11.89 0.91
N ALA A 283 -7.78 13.04 1.59
CA ALA A 283 -6.61 13.66 2.22
C ALA A 283 -6.18 12.87 3.48
N CYS A 284 -6.03 11.55 3.35
CA CYS A 284 -5.69 10.64 4.44
C CYS A 284 -4.27 10.13 4.30
N GLY A 285 -3.42 10.42 5.29
CA GLY A 285 -2.04 9.94 5.30
C GLY A 285 -1.26 10.33 4.05
N GLY A 286 -0.61 9.36 3.43
CA GLY A 286 0.17 9.54 2.20
C GLY A 286 -0.64 9.44 0.90
N LEU A 287 -1.96 9.23 0.93
CA LEU A 287 -2.79 9.16 -0.29
C LEU A 287 -2.65 10.38 -1.21
N PRO A 288 -2.63 11.64 -0.70
CA PRO A 288 -2.46 12.81 -1.54
C PRO A 288 -1.22 12.77 -2.42
N ASP A 289 -0.13 12.14 -1.96
CA ASP A 289 1.14 12.09 -2.69
C ASP A 289 1.02 11.28 -3.99
N SER A 290 0.06 10.35 -4.06
CA SER A 290 -0.19 9.54 -5.26
C SER A 290 -0.80 10.32 -6.43
N VAL A 291 -1.48 11.47 -6.17
CA VAL A 291 -2.23 12.22 -7.21
C VAL A 291 -1.92 13.72 -7.23
N ARG A 292 -1.28 14.27 -6.19
CA ARG A 292 -1.04 15.73 -6.06
C ARG A 292 -0.29 16.30 -7.26
N GLY A 293 0.69 15.59 -7.79
CA GLY A 293 1.47 15.99 -8.96
C GLY A 293 0.71 15.86 -10.29
N LEU A 294 -0.44 15.17 -10.30
CA LEU A 294 -1.29 15.02 -11.47
C LEU A 294 -2.42 16.06 -11.46
N ASP A 295 -3.24 16.02 -10.41
CA ASP A 295 -4.41 16.90 -10.26
C ASP A 295 -4.87 16.94 -8.79
N PRO A 296 -4.63 18.06 -8.07
CA PRO A 296 -5.06 18.22 -6.68
C PRO A 296 -6.59 18.14 -6.48
N SER A 297 -7.39 18.36 -7.52
CA SER A 297 -8.87 18.27 -7.43
C SER A 297 -9.36 16.86 -7.16
N LEU A 298 -8.52 15.83 -7.39
CA LEU A 298 -8.81 14.43 -7.06
C LEU A 298 -8.82 14.16 -5.55
N ILE A 299 -8.38 15.11 -4.73
CA ILE A 299 -8.23 14.96 -3.28
C ILE A 299 -9.44 15.57 -2.58
N VAL A 300 -10.13 14.78 -1.76
CA VAL A 300 -11.28 15.23 -0.95
C VAL A 300 -10.99 15.05 0.55
N ALA A 301 -11.70 15.80 1.40
CA ALA A 301 -11.58 15.63 2.85
C ALA A 301 -12.03 14.22 3.30
N PRO A 302 -11.31 13.55 4.21
CA PRO A 302 -11.70 12.23 4.71
C PRO A 302 -12.97 12.32 5.57
N GLY A 303 -13.87 11.33 5.47
CA GLY A 303 -15.11 11.26 6.23
C GLY A 303 -16.27 12.11 5.68
N GLU A 304 -16.02 12.99 4.73
CA GLU A 304 -16.98 13.93 4.16
C GLU A 304 -17.75 13.33 2.98
N ALA A 305 -18.87 12.64 3.26
CA ALA A 305 -19.68 11.96 2.23
C ALA A 305 -20.19 12.91 1.14
N GLY A 306 -20.58 14.15 1.49
CA GLY A 306 -21.04 15.15 0.53
C GLY A 306 -19.95 15.59 -0.44
N ALA A 307 -18.75 15.88 0.05
CA ALA A 307 -17.61 16.25 -0.79
C ALA A 307 -17.19 15.08 -1.70
N LEU A 308 -17.20 13.84 -1.17
CA LEU A 308 -16.91 12.64 -1.95
C LEU A 308 -17.93 12.43 -3.05
N ALA A 309 -19.24 12.60 -2.76
CA ALA A 309 -20.31 12.48 -3.74
C ALA A 309 -20.16 13.51 -4.87
N ALA A 310 -19.98 14.78 -4.52
CA ALA A 310 -19.79 15.86 -5.49
C ALA A 310 -18.61 15.60 -6.40
N ARG A 311 -17.46 15.15 -5.83
CA ARG A 311 -16.25 14.87 -6.62
C ARG A 311 -16.43 13.66 -7.53
N LEU A 312 -17.10 12.59 -7.05
CA LEU A 312 -17.39 11.42 -7.88
C LEU A 312 -18.36 11.76 -9.02
N ALA A 313 -19.41 12.55 -8.77
CA ALA A 313 -20.32 13.00 -9.82
C ALA A 313 -19.57 13.82 -10.89
N ALA A 314 -18.77 14.80 -10.49
CA ALA A 314 -17.93 15.57 -11.41
C ALA A 314 -16.92 14.69 -12.17
N ALA A 315 -16.41 13.65 -11.55
CA ALA A 315 -15.52 12.70 -12.21
C ALA A 315 -16.25 11.89 -13.30
N LEU A 316 -17.49 11.50 -13.05
CA LEU A 316 -18.35 10.80 -14.02
C LEU A 316 -18.77 11.73 -15.17
N ASP A 317 -18.85 13.06 -14.94
CA ASP A 317 -19.02 14.08 -15.98
C ASP A 317 -17.75 14.32 -16.83
N GLY A 318 -16.66 13.61 -16.56
CA GLY A 318 -15.42 13.71 -17.30
C GLY A 318 -14.45 14.81 -16.80
N THR A 319 -14.72 15.44 -15.66
CA THR A 319 -13.81 16.45 -15.07
C THR A 319 -12.65 15.82 -14.33
N VAL A 320 -11.91 14.91 -14.99
CA VAL A 320 -10.74 14.20 -14.49
C VAL A 320 -9.64 14.15 -15.55
N PRO A 321 -8.38 13.96 -15.16
CA PRO A 321 -7.31 13.70 -16.12
C PRO A 321 -7.65 12.51 -17.03
N ASP A 322 -7.33 12.64 -18.30
CA ASP A 322 -7.51 11.56 -19.28
C ASP A 322 -6.58 10.37 -19.01
N ALA A 323 -6.82 9.26 -19.72
CA ALA A 323 -6.08 8.02 -19.53
C ALA A 323 -4.56 8.18 -19.81
N GLY A 324 -4.19 9.01 -20.78
CA GLY A 324 -2.80 9.29 -21.11
C GLY A 324 -2.08 10.02 -19.99
N ARG A 325 -2.69 11.07 -19.43
CA ARG A 325 -2.15 11.82 -18.29
C ARG A 325 -2.06 10.95 -17.04
N CYS A 326 -3.08 10.13 -16.75
CA CYS A 326 -3.05 9.18 -15.64
C CYS A 326 -1.87 8.20 -15.81
N ARG A 327 -1.71 7.63 -16.98
CA ARG A 327 -0.63 6.68 -17.30
C ARG A 327 0.75 7.32 -17.18
N ALA A 328 0.96 8.48 -17.78
CA ALA A 328 2.23 9.20 -17.73
C ALA A 328 2.63 9.55 -16.27
N HIS A 329 1.64 9.90 -15.44
CA HIS A 329 1.89 10.12 -14.02
C HIS A 329 2.28 8.81 -13.30
N ALA A 330 1.60 7.70 -13.56
CA ALA A 330 1.96 6.40 -12.97
C ALA A 330 3.37 5.94 -13.35
N GLU A 331 3.86 6.27 -14.55
CA GLU A 331 5.22 5.92 -15.00
C GLU A 331 6.32 6.56 -14.17
N THR A 332 6.03 7.69 -13.48
CA THR A 332 6.97 8.29 -12.52
C THR A 332 7.13 7.46 -11.22
N PHE A 333 6.25 6.49 -10.99
CA PHE A 333 6.23 5.54 -9.87
C PHE A 333 6.54 4.11 -10.33
N SER A 334 7.58 3.91 -11.13
CA SER A 334 7.98 2.57 -11.55
C SER A 334 8.78 1.86 -10.45
N TRP A 335 8.69 0.52 -10.39
CA TRP A 335 9.54 -0.29 -9.52
C TRP A 335 11.02 -0.14 -9.86
N SER A 336 11.34 0.11 -11.13
CA SER A 336 12.68 0.44 -11.58
C SER A 336 13.22 1.70 -10.88
N ALA A 337 12.46 2.79 -10.89
CA ALA A 337 12.86 4.04 -10.24
C ALA A 337 12.93 3.89 -8.70
N ALA A 338 12.04 3.09 -8.11
CA ALA A 338 12.10 2.78 -6.68
C ALA A 338 13.38 2.00 -6.34
N ALA A 339 13.74 0.99 -7.11
CA ALA A 339 14.98 0.22 -6.94
C ALA A 339 16.22 1.10 -7.06
N ASP A 340 16.28 1.99 -8.05
CA ASP A 340 17.42 2.92 -8.23
C ASP A 340 17.62 3.83 -7.00
N ARG A 341 16.53 4.34 -6.41
CA ARG A 341 16.58 5.15 -5.19
C ARG A 341 17.06 4.34 -3.97
N HIS A 342 16.65 3.08 -3.84
CA HIS A 342 17.15 2.20 -2.79
C HIS A 342 18.63 1.90 -2.96
N ILE A 343 19.08 1.61 -4.18
CA ILE A 343 20.51 1.39 -4.48
C ILE A 343 21.33 2.64 -4.15
N ALA A 344 20.85 3.83 -4.51
CA ALA A 344 21.51 5.08 -4.15
C ALA A 344 21.65 5.21 -2.63
N LEU A 345 20.57 4.96 -1.87
CA LEU A 345 20.58 4.97 -0.40
C LEU A 345 21.56 3.94 0.18
N TYR A 346 21.64 2.73 -0.40
CA TYR A 346 22.59 1.70 0.07
C TYR A 346 24.04 2.09 -0.21
N ARG A 347 24.31 2.73 -1.35
CA ARG A 347 25.64 3.27 -1.68
C ARG A 347 26.08 4.36 -0.71
N GLU A 348 25.20 5.26 -0.32
CA GLU A 348 25.49 6.28 0.70
C GLU A 348 25.91 5.69 2.05
N LEU A 349 25.41 4.50 2.40
CA LEU A 349 25.73 3.80 3.64
C LEU A 349 27.04 3.01 3.57
N THR A 350 27.41 2.57 2.39
CA THR A 350 28.52 1.63 2.21
C THR A 350 29.81 2.29 1.71
N GLY A 351 29.78 3.59 1.35
CA GLY A 351 30.94 4.38 0.91
C GLY A 351 31.15 4.23 -0.57
#